data_556acee48d6a775224f805f98bbaca5a
#
_entry.id   556acee48d6a775224f805f98bbaca5a
#
_cell.length_a   1.000
_cell.length_b   1.000
_cell.length_c   1.000
_cell.angle_alpha   90.00
_cell.angle_beta   90.00
_cell.angle_gamma   90.00
#
_symmetry.space_group_name_H-M   'P 1'
#
loop_
_entity.id
_entity.type
_entity.pdbx_description
1 polymer ?
#
loop_
_entity_poly.entity_id
_entity_poly.type
_entity_poly.pdbx_seq_one_letter_code
_entity_poly.pdbx_strand_id
1 'polypeptide(L)'
;NLAKTIAALKLSYVVITSVDRDDLRDGGAQHFVNCITKTKESSPQTKIEVLVPDFRGRLEKALDIFNDGLPDVMNHNLETVPRLYKEARPGSDYMHSLKLLKDFKARYPHVSTKSGLMVGLGETDEEILEVMKDMREHDIDMLTIGQYLAPSGHHLPVRRYVHPDTFAMFEKEAYAMGFTHAAVGAMVRSSYHADEQAHKAGVV
;
A
#
# COMPACT_ATOMS: atom_id res chain seq x y z
N ASN A 1 -10.84 5.78 20.56
CA ASN A 1 -12.01 6.20 19.75
C ASN A 1 -12.14 5.36 18.46
N LEU A 2 -11.06 5.18 17.65
CA LEU A 2 -11.10 4.45 16.37
C LEU A 2 -11.74 3.05 16.50
N ALA A 3 -11.22 2.20 17.39
CA ALA A 3 -11.72 0.83 17.60
C ALA A 3 -13.21 0.79 17.96
N LYS A 4 -13.68 1.73 18.80
CA LYS A 4 -15.10 1.84 19.14
C LYS A 4 -15.97 2.20 17.93
N THR A 5 -15.49 3.07 17.05
CA THR A 5 -16.19 3.45 15.81
C THR A 5 -16.28 2.26 14.87
N ILE A 6 -15.15 1.53 14.66
CA ILE A 6 -15.09 0.32 13.82
C ILE A 6 -16.10 -0.72 14.33
N ALA A 7 -16.13 -0.99 15.65
CA ALA A 7 -17.04 -1.93 16.28
C ALA A 7 -18.52 -1.50 16.12
N ALA A 8 -18.81 -0.21 16.33
CA ALA A 8 -20.17 0.32 16.18
C ALA A 8 -20.69 0.21 14.75
N LEU A 9 -19.82 0.39 13.74
CA LEU A 9 -20.13 0.25 12.33
C LEU A 9 -20.16 -1.21 11.85
N LYS A 10 -19.74 -2.17 12.70
CA LYS A 10 -19.67 -3.61 12.38
C LYS A 10 -18.90 -3.90 11.07
N LEU A 11 -17.78 -3.21 10.88
CA LEU A 11 -17.00 -3.36 9.66
C LEU A 11 -16.27 -4.72 9.64
N SER A 12 -16.36 -5.44 8.53
CA SER A 12 -15.63 -6.69 8.30
C SER A 12 -14.16 -6.45 7.95
N TYR A 13 -13.87 -5.31 7.30
CA TYR A 13 -12.55 -4.91 6.86
C TYR A 13 -12.33 -3.40 7.05
N VAL A 14 -11.12 -3.01 7.44
CA VAL A 14 -10.75 -1.59 7.58
C VAL A 14 -9.35 -1.34 7.06
N VAL A 15 -9.15 -0.19 6.43
CA VAL A 15 -7.82 0.34 6.10
C VAL A 15 -7.51 1.49 7.04
N ILE A 16 -6.45 1.35 7.83
CA ILE A 16 -5.97 2.37 8.77
C ILE A 16 -4.74 3.02 8.18
N THR A 17 -4.75 4.34 8.07
CA THR A 17 -3.61 5.11 7.56
C THR A 17 -3.30 6.31 8.46
N SER A 18 -2.12 6.87 8.29
CA SER A 18 -1.69 8.11 8.93
C SER A 18 -0.94 9.00 7.94
N VAL A 19 -0.74 10.24 8.30
CA VAL A 19 0.27 11.10 7.68
C VAL A 19 1.66 10.69 8.16
N ASP A 20 2.71 11.21 7.52
CA ASP A 20 4.08 11.06 8.02
C ASP A 20 4.21 11.61 9.45
N ARG A 21 4.85 10.86 10.30
CA ARG A 21 5.07 11.19 11.71
C ARG A 21 6.56 11.24 12.04
N ASP A 22 7.28 12.04 11.25
CA ASP A 22 8.71 12.28 11.45
C ASP A 22 9.04 13.03 12.76
N ASP A 23 8.01 13.60 13.40
CA ASP A 23 8.06 14.15 14.75
C ASP A 23 8.20 13.08 15.85
N LEU A 24 7.81 11.83 15.56
CA LEU A 24 7.88 10.72 16.53
C LEU A 24 9.15 9.87 16.35
N ARG A 25 9.68 9.39 17.49
CA ARG A 25 10.91 8.56 17.51
C ARG A 25 10.75 7.20 16.84
N ASP A 26 9.54 6.76 16.64
CA ASP A 26 9.15 5.48 16.02
C ASP A 26 8.40 5.65 14.68
N GLY A 27 8.31 6.90 14.18
CA GLY A 27 7.56 7.21 12.98
C GLY A 27 6.05 6.93 13.07
N GLY A 28 5.52 6.76 14.30
CA GLY A 28 4.11 6.46 14.55
C GLY A 28 3.76 4.96 14.57
N ALA A 29 4.75 4.06 14.48
CA ALA A 29 4.51 2.62 14.47
C ALA A 29 3.74 2.11 15.70
N GLN A 30 4.07 2.60 16.91
CA GLN A 30 3.35 2.23 18.14
C GLN A 30 1.87 2.61 18.08
N HIS A 31 1.54 3.71 17.41
CA HIS A 31 0.15 4.11 17.25
C HIS A 31 -0.63 3.16 16.35
N PHE A 32 -0.03 2.69 15.23
CA PHE A 32 -0.62 1.65 14.40
C PHE A 32 -0.88 0.36 15.20
N VAL A 33 0.12 -0.13 15.95
CA VAL A 33 -0.02 -1.32 16.79
C VAL A 33 -1.13 -1.16 17.81
N ASN A 34 -1.22 0.00 18.49
CA ASN A 34 -2.30 0.29 19.42
C ASN A 34 -3.68 0.29 18.74
N CYS A 35 -3.78 0.79 17.51
CA CYS A 35 -5.02 0.76 16.74
C CYS A 35 -5.41 -0.68 16.36
N ILE A 36 -4.44 -1.47 15.90
CA ILE A 36 -4.64 -2.88 15.55
C ILE A 36 -5.13 -3.66 16.76
N THR A 37 -4.38 -3.62 17.86
CA THR A 37 -4.68 -4.38 19.08
C THR A 37 -6.07 -4.03 19.64
N LYS A 38 -6.35 -2.73 19.79
CA LYS A 38 -7.66 -2.29 20.28
C LYS A 38 -8.82 -2.61 19.35
N THR A 39 -8.59 -2.63 18.04
CA THR A 39 -9.61 -3.05 17.08
C THR A 39 -9.85 -4.55 17.17
N LYS A 40 -8.81 -5.36 17.25
CA LYS A 40 -8.95 -6.82 17.45
C LYS A 40 -9.63 -7.17 18.77
N GLU A 41 -9.35 -6.43 19.87
CA GLU A 41 -10.04 -6.60 21.15
C GLU A 41 -11.55 -6.31 21.07
N SER A 42 -11.93 -5.25 20.33
CA SER A 42 -13.32 -4.78 20.24
C SER A 42 -14.11 -5.47 19.11
N SER A 43 -13.43 -5.96 18.09
CA SER A 43 -13.99 -6.56 16.88
C SER A 43 -13.03 -7.64 16.34
N PRO A 44 -12.97 -8.82 16.97
CA PRO A 44 -11.98 -9.87 16.62
C PRO A 44 -12.07 -10.36 15.19
N GLN A 45 -13.24 -10.25 14.57
CA GLN A 45 -13.47 -10.71 13.19
C GLN A 45 -13.09 -9.65 12.14
N THR A 46 -12.87 -8.38 12.56
CA THR A 46 -12.49 -7.32 11.62
C THR A 46 -11.08 -7.54 11.12
N LYS A 47 -10.92 -7.59 9.80
CA LYS A 47 -9.60 -7.61 9.15
C LYS A 47 -9.05 -6.21 9.03
N ILE A 48 -7.74 -6.10 9.24
CA ILE A 48 -7.06 -4.80 9.34
C ILE A 48 -5.93 -4.73 8.32
N GLU A 49 -6.07 -3.83 7.37
CA GLU A 49 -4.96 -3.36 6.53
C GLU A 49 -4.41 -2.07 7.13
N VAL A 50 -3.09 -1.92 7.14
CA VAL A 50 -2.44 -0.65 7.48
C VAL A 50 -1.71 -0.10 6.27
N LEU A 51 -1.96 1.16 5.94
CA LEU A 51 -1.20 1.92 4.95
C LEU A 51 -0.24 2.83 5.70
N VAL A 52 1.04 2.42 5.71
CA VAL A 52 2.07 3.06 6.52
C VAL A 52 2.89 4.10 5.76
N PRO A 53 3.46 5.11 6.45
CA PRO A 53 4.41 6.06 5.87
C PRO A 53 5.79 5.42 5.66
N ASP A 54 6.75 6.20 5.13
CA ASP A 54 8.13 5.76 4.84
C ASP A 54 8.95 5.35 6.08
N PHE A 55 8.57 5.72 7.30
CA PHE A 55 9.36 5.53 8.53
C PHE A 55 10.81 5.99 8.42
N ARG A 56 11.06 7.14 7.77
CA ARG A 56 12.39 7.64 7.45
C ARG A 56 13.36 7.59 8.64
N GLY A 57 14.52 6.94 8.45
CA GLY A 57 15.55 6.81 9.47
C GLY A 57 15.13 6.01 10.72
N ARG A 58 13.95 5.37 10.71
CA ARG A 58 13.38 4.64 11.85
C ARG A 58 12.83 3.27 11.48
N LEU A 59 13.07 2.82 10.23
CA LEU A 59 12.45 1.63 9.64
C LEU A 59 12.64 0.40 10.54
N GLU A 60 13.86 0.07 10.95
CA GLU A 60 14.14 -1.10 11.76
C GLU A 60 13.33 -1.08 13.06
N LYS A 61 13.36 0.06 13.77
CA LYS A 61 12.61 0.24 15.01
C LYS A 61 11.10 0.15 14.79
N ALA A 62 10.59 0.75 13.71
CA ALA A 62 9.18 0.71 13.39
C ALA A 62 8.73 -0.73 13.13
N LEU A 63 9.50 -1.49 12.34
CA LEU A 63 9.19 -2.89 12.05
C LEU A 63 9.25 -3.78 13.30
N ASP A 64 10.20 -3.55 14.22
CA ASP A 64 10.28 -4.28 15.49
C ASP A 64 9.01 -4.08 16.36
N ILE A 65 8.47 -2.88 16.36
CA ILE A 65 7.26 -2.54 17.15
C ILE A 65 6.04 -3.32 16.65
N PHE A 66 5.94 -3.62 15.34
CA PHE A 66 4.83 -4.43 14.81
C PHE A 66 4.78 -5.85 15.37
N ASN A 67 5.85 -6.34 16.00
CA ASN A 67 5.81 -7.63 16.70
C ASN A 67 4.74 -7.70 17.81
N ASP A 68 4.37 -6.55 18.37
CA ASP A 68 3.36 -6.45 19.44
C ASP A 68 1.92 -6.40 18.89
N GLY A 69 1.74 -6.29 17.56
CA GLY A 69 0.41 -6.29 16.95
C GLY A 69 0.48 -6.22 15.43
N LEU A 70 0.30 -7.36 14.77
CA LEU A 70 0.36 -7.48 13.31
C LEU A 70 -0.98 -7.15 12.65
N PRO A 71 -0.95 -6.43 11.50
CA PRO A 71 -2.12 -6.31 10.63
C PRO A 71 -2.36 -7.61 9.85
N ASP A 72 -3.50 -7.71 9.19
CA ASP A 72 -3.76 -8.77 8.21
C ASP A 72 -3.08 -8.46 6.85
N VAL A 73 -2.93 -7.15 6.52
CA VAL A 73 -2.21 -6.67 5.32
C VAL A 73 -1.34 -5.46 5.69
N MET A 74 -0.06 -5.50 5.29
CA MET A 74 0.86 -4.37 5.34
C MET A 74 0.94 -3.70 3.98
N ASN A 75 0.50 -2.45 3.90
CA ASN A 75 0.50 -1.65 2.67
C ASN A 75 1.43 -0.44 2.79
N HIS A 76 2.23 -0.22 1.75
CA HIS A 76 3.00 0.99 1.54
C HIS A 76 3.09 1.27 0.04
N ASN A 77 2.58 2.40 -0.40
CA ASN A 77 2.49 2.71 -1.81
C ASN A 77 3.83 3.21 -2.39
N LEU A 78 4.23 2.69 -3.55
CA LEU A 78 5.32 3.24 -4.33
C LEU A 78 4.90 4.50 -5.10
N GLU A 79 3.62 4.62 -5.42
CA GLU A 79 2.95 5.72 -6.10
C GLU A 79 3.32 5.89 -7.58
N THR A 80 4.60 5.84 -7.95
CA THR A 80 5.06 6.05 -9.33
C THR A 80 6.39 5.35 -9.62
N VAL A 81 6.89 5.51 -10.84
CA VAL A 81 8.15 4.93 -11.32
C VAL A 81 9.39 5.70 -10.79
N PRO A 82 10.58 5.06 -10.68
CA PRO A 82 11.79 5.68 -10.11
C PRO A 82 12.14 7.04 -10.71
N ARG A 83 12.03 7.17 -12.03
CA ARG A 83 12.37 8.40 -12.76
C ARG A 83 11.55 9.61 -12.30
N LEU A 84 10.30 9.38 -11.87
CA LEU A 84 9.38 10.43 -11.45
C LEU A 84 9.40 10.73 -9.95
N TYR A 85 10.16 9.96 -9.15
CA TYR A 85 10.15 10.12 -7.68
C TYR A 85 10.49 11.54 -7.23
N LYS A 86 11.54 12.12 -7.83
CA LYS A 86 11.98 13.47 -7.46
C LYS A 86 10.89 14.53 -7.68
N GLU A 87 10.04 14.35 -8.69
CA GLU A 87 8.96 15.29 -9.04
C GLU A 87 7.67 14.97 -8.29
N ALA A 88 7.26 13.70 -8.25
CA ALA A 88 5.97 13.28 -7.72
C ALA A 88 6.00 13.00 -6.22
N ARG A 89 7.14 12.56 -5.67
CA ARG A 89 7.35 12.22 -4.25
C ARG A 89 8.63 12.86 -3.70
N PRO A 90 8.74 14.19 -3.70
CA PRO A 90 9.95 14.86 -3.25
C PRO A 90 10.32 14.44 -1.82
N GLY A 91 11.54 13.98 -1.63
CA GLY A 91 12.05 13.51 -0.34
C GLY A 91 11.76 12.05 -0.01
N SER A 92 11.00 11.30 -0.80
CA SER A 92 10.88 9.84 -0.69
C SER A 92 11.96 9.14 -1.53
N ASP A 93 12.26 7.88 -1.19
CA ASP A 93 13.23 7.04 -1.89
C ASP A 93 12.57 5.75 -2.38
N TYR A 94 12.74 5.44 -3.66
CA TYR A 94 12.11 4.28 -4.30
C TYR A 94 12.58 2.95 -3.71
N MET A 95 13.90 2.80 -3.55
CA MET A 95 14.48 1.58 -3.00
C MET A 95 14.15 1.41 -1.52
N HIS A 96 14.04 2.52 -0.78
CA HIS A 96 13.60 2.48 0.62
C HIS A 96 12.16 1.98 0.73
N SER A 97 11.26 2.42 -0.16
CA SER A 97 9.85 1.98 -0.18
C SER A 97 9.73 0.48 -0.47
N LEU A 98 10.50 -0.05 -1.43
CA LEU A 98 10.58 -1.49 -1.69
C LEU A 98 11.17 -2.26 -0.51
N LYS A 99 12.28 -1.76 0.06
CA LYS A 99 12.95 -2.38 1.20
C LYS A 99 12.02 -2.46 2.43
N LEU A 100 11.19 -1.46 2.68
CA LEU A 100 10.24 -1.46 3.78
C LEU A 100 9.35 -2.71 3.74
N LEU A 101 8.73 -2.98 2.59
CA LEU A 101 7.84 -4.13 2.43
C LEU A 101 8.60 -5.45 2.44
N LYS A 102 9.79 -5.51 1.82
CA LYS A 102 10.65 -6.70 1.83
C LYS A 102 11.09 -7.06 3.25
N ASP A 103 11.58 -6.09 4.01
CA ASP A 103 12.03 -6.31 5.40
C ASP A 103 10.85 -6.71 6.31
N PHE A 104 9.68 -6.11 6.10
CA PHE A 104 8.47 -6.52 6.80
C PHE A 104 8.11 -7.97 6.47
N LYS A 105 8.07 -8.34 5.19
CA LYS A 105 7.76 -9.70 4.74
C LYS A 105 8.74 -10.73 5.27
N ALA A 106 10.03 -10.40 5.31
CA ALA A 106 11.07 -11.27 5.86
C ALA A 106 10.87 -11.55 7.36
N ARG A 107 10.38 -10.55 8.13
CA ARG A 107 10.09 -10.71 9.57
C ARG A 107 8.77 -11.42 9.83
N TYR A 108 7.77 -11.16 9.02
CA TYR A 108 6.38 -11.62 9.18
C TYR A 108 5.86 -12.29 7.90
N PRO A 109 6.41 -13.47 7.52
CA PRO A 109 6.13 -14.10 6.22
C PRO A 109 4.66 -14.44 5.98
N HIS A 110 3.88 -14.61 7.05
CA HIS A 110 2.46 -14.96 6.99
C HIS A 110 1.55 -13.75 6.78
N VAL A 111 2.06 -12.53 6.90
CA VAL A 111 1.28 -11.32 6.62
C VAL A 111 1.44 -10.93 5.15
N SER A 112 0.33 -10.65 4.49
CA SER A 112 0.36 -10.20 3.09
C SER A 112 0.90 -8.77 2.98
N THR A 113 1.70 -8.52 1.95
CA THR A 113 2.22 -7.20 1.61
C THR A 113 1.52 -6.64 0.39
N LYS A 114 1.32 -5.34 0.36
CA LYS A 114 0.60 -4.64 -0.70
C LYS A 114 1.27 -3.34 -1.07
N SER A 115 1.21 -2.98 -2.34
CA SER A 115 1.63 -1.67 -2.83
C SER A 115 0.73 -1.15 -3.93
N GLY A 116 0.81 0.15 -4.19
CA GLY A 116 -0.01 0.81 -5.19
C GLY A 116 0.77 1.79 -6.06
N LEU A 117 0.29 1.93 -7.31
CA LEU A 117 0.79 2.86 -8.31
C LEU A 117 -0.34 3.75 -8.84
N MET A 118 0.01 4.97 -9.17
CA MET A 118 -0.79 5.87 -9.98
C MET A 118 -0.18 5.96 -11.37
N VAL A 119 -1.01 5.89 -12.42
CA VAL A 119 -0.59 6.03 -13.81
C VAL A 119 -1.17 7.29 -14.44
N GLY A 120 -0.43 7.89 -15.38
CA GLY A 120 -0.81 9.14 -16.06
C GLY A 120 -0.01 10.35 -15.60
N LEU A 121 1.11 10.15 -14.87
CA LEU A 121 2.04 11.19 -14.44
C LEU A 121 3.15 11.48 -15.48
N GLY A 122 3.27 10.64 -16.54
CA GLY A 122 4.27 10.76 -17.60
C GLY A 122 5.23 9.56 -17.69
N GLU A 123 4.94 8.50 -16.96
CA GLU A 123 5.58 7.20 -17.09
C GLU A 123 5.20 6.52 -18.41
N THR A 124 6.01 5.55 -18.85
CA THR A 124 5.65 4.63 -19.93
C THR A 124 5.05 3.34 -19.39
N ASP A 125 4.40 2.55 -20.25
CA ASP A 125 3.83 1.27 -19.84
C ASP A 125 4.94 0.28 -19.47
N GLU A 126 6.09 0.33 -20.14
CA GLU A 126 7.27 -0.48 -19.83
C GLU A 126 7.85 -0.14 -18.44
N GLU A 127 7.91 1.14 -18.08
CA GLU A 127 8.35 1.55 -16.75
C GLU A 127 7.43 1.00 -15.64
N ILE A 128 6.12 0.94 -15.86
CA ILE A 128 5.18 0.31 -14.91
C ILE A 128 5.44 -1.19 -14.80
N LEU A 129 5.65 -1.88 -15.92
CA LEU A 129 5.96 -3.32 -15.92
C LEU A 129 7.27 -3.63 -15.18
N GLU A 130 8.30 -2.77 -15.32
CA GLU A 130 9.55 -2.90 -14.55
C GLU A 130 9.31 -2.72 -13.05
N VAL A 131 8.53 -1.71 -12.64
CA VAL A 131 8.17 -1.53 -11.22
C VAL A 131 7.41 -2.74 -10.67
N MET A 132 6.52 -3.34 -11.46
CA MET A 132 5.81 -4.57 -11.05
C MET A 132 6.78 -5.74 -10.83
N LYS A 133 7.83 -5.88 -11.65
CA LYS A 133 8.90 -6.87 -11.43
C LYS A 133 9.67 -6.58 -10.15
N ASP A 134 10.09 -5.32 -9.95
CA ASP A 134 10.78 -4.90 -8.73
C ASP A 134 9.94 -5.23 -7.49
N MET A 135 8.62 -5.00 -7.54
CA MET A 135 7.71 -5.37 -6.46
C MET A 135 7.75 -6.88 -6.17
N ARG A 136 7.71 -7.74 -7.21
CA ARG A 136 7.78 -9.20 -7.02
C ARG A 136 9.14 -9.66 -6.48
N GLU A 137 10.23 -9.04 -6.89
CA GLU A 137 11.58 -9.30 -6.35
C GLU A 137 11.74 -8.87 -4.89
N HIS A 138 10.80 -8.04 -4.41
CA HIS A 138 10.72 -7.59 -3.02
C HIS A 138 9.56 -8.23 -2.24
N ASP A 139 9.04 -9.37 -2.71
CA ASP A 139 8.02 -10.18 -2.04
C ASP A 139 6.72 -9.42 -1.75
N ILE A 140 6.33 -8.50 -2.64
CA ILE A 140 5.04 -7.81 -2.54
C ILE A 140 3.96 -8.68 -3.18
N ASP A 141 2.95 -9.05 -2.38
CA ASP A 141 1.93 -10.03 -2.78
C ASP A 141 0.78 -9.44 -3.58
N MET A 142 0.38 -8.20 -3.26
CA MET A 142 -0.81 -7.56 -3.80
C MET A 142 -0.48 -6.22 -4.45
N LEU A 143 -1.20 -5.88 -5.54
CA LEU A 143 -0.98 -4.68 -6.33
C LEU A 143 -2.28 -3.90 -6.55
N THR A 144 -2.18 -2.57 -6.49
CA THR A 144 -3.23 -1.68 -7.01
C THR A 144 -2.65 -0.72 -8.04
N ILE A 145 -3.35 -0.51 -9.16
CA ILE A 145 -2.99 0.51 -10.16
C ILE A 145 -4.23 1.34 -10.49
N GLY A 146 -4.15 2.65 -10.25
CA GLY A 146 -5.23 3.60 -10.53
C GLY A 146 -4.81 4.78 -11.39
N GLN A 147 -5.75 5.43 -12.07
CA GLN A 147 -5.48 6.67 -12.79
C GLN A 147 -5.16 7.80 -11.83
N TYR A 148 -4.05 8.51 -12.07
CA TYR A 148 -3.77 9.76 -11.40
C TYR A 148 -4.76 10.83 -11.81
N LEU A 149 -5.32 11.54 -10.84
CA LEU A 149 -6.17 12.71 -11.03
C LEU A 149 -5.58 13.85 -10.20
N ALA A 150 -5.30 15.00 -10.83
CA ALA A 150 -4.74 16.14 -10.14
C ALA A 150 -5.76 16.73 -9.15
N PRO A 151 -5.49 16.76 -7.83
CA PRO A 151 -6.44 17.29 -6.84
C PRO A 151 -6.66 18.80 -6.95
N SER A 152 -5.69 19.52 -7.45
CA SER A 152 -5.78 20.97 -7.70
C SER A 152 -4.76 21.42 -8.76
N GLY A 153 -4.84 22.68 -9.19
CA GLY A 153 -3.89 23.26 -10.15
C GLY A 153 -2.45 23.42 -9.64
N HIS A 154 -2.21 23.17 -8.35
CA HIS A 154 -0.86 23.20 -7.75
C HIS A 154 -0.18 21.81 -7.74
N HIS A 155 -0.91 20.77 -8.10
CA HIS A 155 -0.38 19.40 -8.22
C HIS A 155 0.14 19.15 -9.63
N LEU A 156 0.87 18.06 -9.81
CA LEU A 156 1.34 17.64 -11.13
C LEU A 156 0.16 17.51 -12.09
N PRO A 157 0.30 17.97 -13.35
CA PRO A 157 -0.77 17.82 -14.33
C PRO A 157 -0.92 16.34 -14.73
N VAL A 158 -2.13 15.95 -15.06
CA VAL A 158 -2.37 14.67 -15.73
C VAL A 158 -1.72 14.72 -17.11
N ARG A 159 -0.73 13.87 -17.36
CA ARG A 159 0.00 13.77 -18.62
C ARG A 159 -0.69 12.87 -19.63
N ARG A 160 -1.41 11.84 -19.13
CA ARG A 160 -2.11 10.86 -19.93
C ARG A 160 -3.32 10.29 -19.16
N TYR A 161 -4.43 10.15 -19.86
CA TYR A 161 -5.52 9.27 -19.40
C TYR A 161 -5.29 7.91 -20.03
N VAL A 162 -5.02 6.92 -19.18
CA VAL A 162 -4.66 5.57 -19.61
C VAL A 162 -5.89 4.84 -20.15
N HIS A 163 -5.75 4.20 -21.31
CA HIS A 163 -6.84 3.48 -21.95
C HIS A 163 -7.24 2.23 -21.14
N PRO A 164 -8.54 1.85 -21.11
CA PRO A 164 -8.98 0.64 -20.41
C PRO A 164 -8.23 -0.64 -20.79
N ASP A 165 -7.87 -0.80 -22.08
CA ASP A 165 -7.10 -1.96 -22.55
C ASP A 165 -5.70 -2.03 -21.93
N THR A 166 -5.08 -0.87 -21.64
CA THR A 166 -3.78 -0.82 -20.97
C THR A 166 -3.92 -1.26 -19.49
N PHE A 167 -5.01 -0.85 -18.82
CA PHE A 167 -5.29 -1.38 -17.49
C PHE A 167 -5.51 -2.89 -17.49
N ALA A 168 -6.25 -3.41 -18.48
CA ALA A 168 -6.46 -4.86 -18.63
C ALA A 168 -5.13 -5.60 -18.89
N MET A 169 -4.23 -4.98 -19.68
CA MET A 169 -2.88 -5.51 -19.88
C MET A 169 -2.08 -5.56 -18.57
N PHE A 170 -2.06 -4.49 -17.77
CA PHE A 170 -1.38 -4.48 -16.49
C PHE A 170 -1.93 -5.53 -15.52
N GLU A 171 -3.26 -5.71 -15.47
CA GLU A 171 -3.88 -6.75 -14.62
C GLU A 171 -3.43 -8.15 -15.03
N LYS A 172 -3.45 -8.46 -16.33
CA LYS A 172 -2.98 -9.73 -16.87
C LYS A 172 -1.52 -10.00 -16.55
N GLU A 173 -0.65 -9.01 -16.77
CA GLU A 173 0.79 -9.11 -16.46
C GLU A 173 1.05 -9.26 -14.96
N ALA A 174 0.26 -8.60 -14.10
CA ALA A 174 0.38 -8.77 -12.65
C ALA A 174 0.15 -10.24 -12.24
N TYR A 175 -0.91 -10.87 -12.73
CA TYR A 175 -1.14 -12.28 -12.43
C TYR A 175 -0.07 -13.19 -13.04
N ALA A 176 0.42 -12.88 -14.24
CA ALA A 176 1.51 -13.62 -14.88
C ALA A 176 2.83 -13.53 -14.08
N MET A 177 3.09 -12.39 -13.42
CA MET A 177 4.23 -12.17 -12.53
C MET A 177 4.06 -12.82 -11.15
N GLY A 178 2.88 -13.37 -10.82
CA GLY A 178 2.62 -14.08 -9.57
C GLY A 178 2.13 -13.20 -8.41
N PHE A 179 1.55 -12.03 -8.67
CA PHE A 179 0.78 -11.34 -7.64
C PHE A 179 -0.43 -12.18 -7.25
N THR A 180 -0.70 -12.30 -5.95
CA THR A 180 -1.86 -13.06 -5.43
C THR A 180 -3.17 -12.34 -5.73
N HIS A 181 -3.13 -11.01 -5.81
CA HIS A 181 -4.23 -10.17 -6.26
C HIS A 181 -3.74 -8.87 -6.88
N ALA A 182 -4.43 -8.44 -7.94
CA ALA A 182 -4.22 -7.15 -8.60
C ALA A 182 -5.57 -6.45 -8.82
N ALA A 183 -5.73 -5.26 -8.25
CA ALA A 183 -6.86 -4.38 -8.55
C ALA A 183 -6.37 -3.26 -9.47
N VAL A 184 -6.80 -3.28 -10.72
CA VAL A 184 -6.27 -2.41 -11.77
C VAL A 184 -7.42 -1.76 -12.54
N GLY A 185 -7.41 -0.42 -12.63
CA GLY A 185 -8.45 0.31 -13.35
C GLY A 185 -8.49 1.80 -13.03
N ALA A 186 -9.12 2.58 -13.89
CA ALA A 186 -9.12 4.04 -13.79
C ALA A 186 -9.64 4.57 -12.42
N MET A 187 -10.62 3.91 -11.83
CA MET A 187 -11.24 4.33 -10.57
C MET A 187 -10.63 3.64 -9.34
N VAL A 188 -9.67 2.74 -9.51
CA VAL A 188 -9.01 2.04 -8.41
C VAL A 188 -8.22 3.01 -7.55
N ARG A 189 -8.26 2.80 -6.23
CA ARG A 189 -7.46 3.46 -5.19
C ARG A 189 -6.93 2.37 -4.24
N SER A 190 -5.92 2.68 -3.44
CA SER A 190 -5.33 1.70 -2.52
C SER A 190 -6.34 1.08 -1.56
N SER A 191 -7.39 1.81 -1.19
CA SER A 191 -8.48 1.31 -0.33
C SER A 191 -9.74 0.87 -1.08
N TYR A 192 -9.75 0.93 -2.43
CA TYR A 192 -10.92 0.58 -3.25
C TYR A 192 -11.22 -0.91 -3.14
N HIS A 193 -12.42 -1.27 -2.62
CA HIS A 193 -12.81 -2.67 -2.38
C HIS A 193 -11.71 -3.51 -1.74
N ALA A 194 -11.01 -2.94 -0.72
CA ALA A 194 -9.87 -3.60 -0.09
C ALA A 194 -10.24 -4.94 0.57
N ASP A 195 -11.47 -5.07 1.04
CA ASP A 195 -12.06 -6.32 1.54
C ASP A 195 -12.14 -7.41 0.46
N GLU A 196 -12.65 -7.06 -0.73
CA GLU A 196 -12.69 -7.98 -1.87
C GLU A 196 -11.30 -8.36 -2.35
N GLN A 197 -10.36 -7.38 -2.35
CA GLN A 197 -8.97 -7.63 -2.71
C GLN A 197 -8.32 -8.65 -1.76
N ALA A 198 -8.49 -8.48 -0.45
CA ALA A 198 -7.95 -9.37 0.56
C ALA A 198 -8.60 -10.77 0.48
N HIS A 199 -9.90 -10.86 0.22
CA HIS A 199 -10.60 -12.13 0.03
C HIS A 199 -10.06 -12.88 -1.20
N LYS A 200 -9.92 -12.21 -2.34
CA LYS A 200 -9.38 -12.81 -3.57
C LYS A 200 -7.90 -13.22 -3.42
N ALA A 201 -7.14 -12.52 -2.57
CA ALA A 201 -5.77 -12.86 -2.25
C ALA A 201 -5.64 -14.00 -1.22
N GLY A 202 -6.74 -14.52 -0.68
CA GLY A 202 -6.75 -15.59 0.33
C GLY A 202 -6.32 -15.13 1.73
N VAL A 203 -6.42 -13.85 2.03
CA VAL A 203 -6.12 -13.27 3.37
C VAL A 203 -7.30 -13.44 4.31
N VAL A 204 -8.51 -13.54 3.79
CA VAL A 204 -9.80 -13.63 4.51
C VAL A 204 -10.71 -14.65 3.87
#